data_38ebc0c6989ebe8664e7f23edf9a3c72
#
_entry.id   38ebc0c6989ebe8664e7f23edf9a3c72
#
_cell.length_a   1.000
_cell.length_b   1.000
_cell.length_c   1.000
_cell.angle_alpha   90.00
_cell.angle_beta   90.00
_cell.angle_gamma   90.00
#
_symmetry.space_group_name_H-M   'P 1'
#
loop_
_entity.id
_entity.type
_entity.pdbx_description
1 polymer ?
#
loop_
_entity_poly.entity_id
_entity_poly.type
_entity_poly.pdbx_seq_one_letter_code
_entity_poly.pdbx_strand_id
1 'polypeptide(L)'
;MTRFRIALHIVPRRGILDPQGKAVSDALHSLGFPGVQDVRVGRFLTIDTTAENAEAARQSARVMCEKLLANPVTEDFEIASVEVS
;
A
#
# COMPACT_ATOMS: atom_id res chain seq x y z
N MET A 1 -14.16 -20.78 -10.92
CA MET A 1 -13.64 -19.48 -10.46
C MET A 1 -12.36 -19.14 -11.18
N THR A 2 -12.11 -17.90 -11.38
CA THR A 2 -10.93 -17.41 -12.09
C THR A 2 -9.86 -16.98 -11.11
N ARG A 3 -8.59 -17.21 -11.46
CA ARG A 3 -7.47 -16.73 -10.65
C ARG A 3 -7.13 -15.30 -11.01
N PHE A 4 -6.92 -14.49 -9.98
CA PHE A 4 -6.55 -13.09 -10.13
C PHE A 4 -5.30 -12.78 -9.34
N ARG A 5 -4.51 -11.85 -9.85
CA ARG A 5 -3.41 -11.24 -9.13
C ARG A 5 -3.80 -9.82 -8.77
N ILE A 6 -3.73 -9.51 -7.50
CA ILE A 6 -4.09 -8.21 -6.97
C ILE A 6 -2.84 -7.53 -6.43
N ALA A 7 -2.58 -6.32 -6.90
CA ALA A 7 -1.47 -5.50 -6.41
C ALA A 7 -2.02 -4.41 -5.49
N LEU A 8 -1.41 -4.27 -4.32
CA LEU A 8 -1.85 -3.36 -3.27
C LEU A 8 -0.70 -2.48 -2.80
N HIS A 9 -1.00 -1.22 -2.54
CA HIS A 9 -0.11 -0.30 -1.83
C HIS A 9 -0.72 0.04 -0.49
N ILE A 10 0.08 -0.06 0.57
CA ILE A 10 -0.32 0.31 1.92
C ILE A 10 0.67 1.35 2.42
N VAL A 11 0.19 2.54 2.75
CA VAL A 11 1.03 3.68 3.11
C VAL A 11 0.54 4.31 4.40
N PRO A 12 1.46 4.89 5.21
CA PRO A 12 1.04 5.66 6.38
C PRO A 12 0.23 6.89 5.94
N ARG A 13 -0.77 7.25 6.74
CA ARG A 13 -1.54 8.46 6.50
C ARG A 13 -0.69 9.69 6.68
N ARG A 14 -1.03 10.76 5.98
CA ARG A 14 -0.39 12.06 6.17
C ARG A 14 -0.62 12.53 7.61
N GLY A 15 0.41 13.15 8.18
CA GLY A 15 0.33 13.65 9.55
C GLY A 15 0.58 12.61 10.63
N ILE A 16 0.72 11.34 10.25
CA ILE A 16 1.08 10.27 11.17
C ILE A 16 2.60 10.18 11.26
N LEU A 17 3.12 9.93 12.44
CA LEU A 17 4.56 9.75 12.63
C LEU A 17 5.04 8.52 11.87
N ASP A 18 6.00 8.74 10.98
CA ASP A 18 6.65 7.69 10.19
C ASP A 18 8.16 7.80 10.38
N PRO A 19 8.71 7.09 11.39
CA PRO A 19 10.15 7.18 11.67
C PRO A 19 11.04 6.75 10.49
N GLN A 20 10.59 5.74 9.71
CA GLN A 20 11.35 5.30 8.55
C GLN A 20 11.35 6.36 7.45
N GLY A 21 10.21 6.96 7.16
CA GLY A 21 10.10 8.02 6.17
C GLY A 21 10.92 9.24 6.56
N LYS A 22 10.89 9.61 7.85
CA LYS A 22 11.70 10.73 8.34
C LYS A 22 13.18 10.46 8.17
N ALA A 23 13.63 9.25 8.51
CA ALA A 23 15.05 8.88 8.37
C ALA A 23 15.49 8.94 6.91
N VAL A 24 14.66 8.47 5.98
CA VAL A 24 14.96 8.55 4.54
C VAL A 24 15.01 10.00 4.08
N SER A 25 14.06 10.82 4.50
CA SER A 25 14.02 12.24 4.15
C SER A 25 15.29 12.96 4.63
N ASP A 26 15.68 12.71 5.89
CA ASP A 26 16.87 13.33 6.46
C ASP A 26 18.14 12.90 5.70
N ALA A 27 18.23 11.62 5.34
CA ALA A 27 19.35 11.11 4.57
C ALA A 27 19.42 11.73 3.18
N LEU A 28 18.26 11.91 2.53
CA LEU A 28 18.21 12.55 1.20
C LEU A 28 18.65 14.02 1.28
N HIS A 29 18.24 14.74 2.32
CA HIS A 29 18.69 16.11 2.52
C HIS A 29 20.21 16.16 2.67
N SER A 30 20.77 15.25 3.45
CA SER A 30 22.22 15.16 3.64
C SER A 30 22.97 14.83 2.36
N LEU A 31 22.34 14.10 1.44
CA LEU A 31 22.91 13.73 0.15
C LEU A 31 22.75 14.81 -0.93
N GLY A 32 22.18 15.94 -0.60
CA GLY A 32 22.06 17.05 -1.53
C GLY A 32 20.73 17.16 -2.27
N PHE A 33 19.66 16.63 -1.68
CA PHE A 33 18.32 16.72 -2.25
C PHE A 33 17.41 17.59 -1.37
N PRO A 34 17.65 18.93 -1.31
CA PRO A 34 16.91 19.79 -0.40
C PRO A 34 15.42 19.98 -0.79
N GLY A 35 15.06 19.62 -2.02
CA GLY A 35 13.68 19.74 -2.49
C GLY A 35 12.73 18.66 -1.98
N VAL A 36 13.25 17.63 -1.32
CA VAL A 36 12.42 16.56 -0.75
C VAL A 36 11.64 17.14 0.42
N GLN A 37 10.30 17.10 0.32
CA GLN A 37 9.42 17.67 1.33
C GLN A 37 8.83 16.63 2.26
N ASP A 38 8.63 15.42 1.77
CA ASP A 38 8.00 14.36 2.54
C ASP A 38 8.40 13.01 1.97
N VAL A 39 8.63 12.05 2.86
CA VAL A 39 8.87 10.65 2.49
C VAL A 39 8.03 9.77 3.40
N ARG A 40 7.27 8.88 2.80
CA ARG A 40 6.49 7.90 3.54
C ARG A 40 6.89 6.52 3.07
N VAL A 41 7.23 5.65 4.02
CA VAL A 41 7.63 4.28 3.73
C VAL A 41 6.43 3.38 3.97
N GLY A 42 5.99 2.72 2.92
CA GLY A 42 4.84 1.83 2.96
C GLY A 42 5.21 0.43 2.49
N ARG A 43 4.18 -0.35 2.18
CA ARG A 43 4.33 -1.72 1.71
C ARG A 43 3.64 -1.90 0.37
N PHE A 44 4.21 -2.78 -0.43
CA PHE A 44 3.60 -3.26 -1.67
C PHE A 44 3.37 -4.75 -1.53
N LEU A 45 2.14 -5.21 -1.81
CA LEU A 45 1.79 -6.62 -1.74
C LEU A 45 1.19 -7.08 -3.05
N THR A 46 1.45 -8.32 -3.43
CA THR A 46 0.71 -9.00 -4.48
C THR A 46 0.03 -10.22 -3.88
N ILE A 47 -1.25 -10.40 -4.20
CA ILE A 47 -2.05 -11.50 -3.69
C ILE A 47 -2.60 -12.27 -4.88
N ASP A 48 -2.33 -13.57 -4.91
CA ASP A 48 -2.96 -14.46 -5.88
C ASP A 48 -4.17 -15.10 -5.21
N THR A 49 -5.33 -14.95 -5.80
CA THR A 49 -6.58 -15.47 -5.23
C THR A 49 -7.53 -15.90 -6.34
N THR A 50 -8.57 -16.61 -5.99
CA THR A 50 -9.64 -16.97 -6.91
C THR A 50 -10.90 -16.18 -6.58
N ALA A 51 -11.63 -15.81 -7.62
CA ALA A 51 -12.91 -15.13 -7.47
C ALA A 51 -13.76 -15.38 -8.72
N GLU A 52 -15.04 -15.06 -8.64
CA GLU A 52 -15.94 -15.24 -9.77
C GLU A 52 -15.65 -14.26 -10.89
N ASN A 53 -15.26 -13.04 -10.53
CA ASN A 53 -14.94 -11.98 -11.48
C ASN A 53 -14.01 -10.95 -10.82
N ALA A 54 -13.56 -9.98 -11.61
CA ALA A 54 -12.63 -8.97 -11.14
C ALA A 54 -13.21 -8.12 -10.01
N GLU A 55 -14.50 -7.79 -10.09
CA GLU A 55 -15.14 -7.00 -9.05
C GLU A 55 -15.20 -7.75 -7.71
N ALA A 56 -15.51 -9.05 -7.75
CA ALA A 56 -15.49 -9.88 -6.55
C ALA A 56 -14.09 -9.97 -5.95
N ALA A 57 -13.06 -10.09 -6.79
CA ALA A 57 -11.68 -10.10 -6.36
C ALA A 57 -11.31 -8.77 -5.68
N ARG A 58 -11.71 -7.65 -6.26
CA ARG A 58 -11.47 -6.32 -5.70
C ARG A 58 -12.13 -6.14 -4.34
N GLN A 59 -13.38 -6.57 -4.20
CA GLN A 59 -14.09 -6.49 -2.92
C GLN A 59 -13.43 -7.36 -1.85
N SER A 60 -13.01 -8.56 -2.21
CA SER A 60 -12.27 -9.43 -1.29
C SER A 60 -10.98 -8.77 -0.81
N ALA A 61 -10.23 -8.15 -1.73
CA ALA A 61 -8.99 -7.46 -1.38
C ALA A 61 -9.25 -6.29 -0.42
N ARG A 62 -10.31 -5.55 -0.64
CA ARG A 62 -10.70 -4.45 0.25
C ARG A 62 -10.95 -4.96 1.66
N VAL A 63 -11.70 -6.04 1.79
CA VAL A 63 -11.99 -6.63 3.10
C VAL A 63 -10.71 -7.17 3.76
N MET A 64 -9.82 -7.77 2.98
CA MET A 64 -8.52 -8.22 3.49
C MET A 64 -7.72 -7.05 4.07
N CYS A 65 -7.69 -5.92 3.38
CA CYS A 65 -7.00 -4.73 3.86
C CYS A 65 -7.62 -4.22 5.17
N GLU A 66 -8.94 -4.16 5.23
CA GLU A 66 -9.65 -3.67 6.42
C GLU A 66 -9.45 -4.57 7.63
N LYS A 67 -9.38 -5.88 7.41
CA LYS A 67 -9.28 -6.85 8.51
C LYS A 67 -7.86 -7.15 8.95
N LEU A 68 -6.88 -7.06 8.05
CA LEU A 68 -5.53 -7.53 8.36
C LEU A 68 -4.41 -6.69 7.78
N LEU A 69 -4.49 -6.35 6.49
CA LEU A 69 -3.31 -5.89 5.76
C LEU A 69 -2.91 -4.46 6.06
N ALA A 70 -3.87 -3.61 6.37
CA ALA A 70 -3.63 -2.22 6.71
C ALA A 70 -4.11 -1.93 8.13
N ASN A 71 -3.37 -1.09 8.85
CA ASN A 71 -3.83 -0.59 10.14
C ASN A 71 -4.85 0.52 9.89
N PRO A 72 -6.13 0.33 10.25
CA PRO A 72 -7.18 1.30 9.90
C PRO A 72 -6.99 2.66 10.59
N VAL A 73 -6.20 2.72 11.65
CA VAL A 73 -5.97 3.97 12.39
C VAL A 73 -4.87 4.80 11.72
N THR A 74 -3.82 4.16 11.22
CA THR A 74 -2.59 4.85 10.80
C THR A 74 -2.24 4.68 9.34
N GLU A 75 -2.92 3.80 8.61
CA GLU A 75 -2.56 3.48 7.23
C GLU A 75 -3.75 3.59 6.30
N ASP A 76 -3.47 3.99 5.07
CA ASP A 76 -4.40 3.90 3.95
C ASP A 76 -3.95 2.80 3.00
N PHE A 77 -4.88 2.29 2.20
CA PHE A 77 -4.55 1.31 1.18
C PHE A 77 -5.11 1.72 -0.18
N GLU A 78 -4.45 1.25 -1.22
CA GLU A 78 -4.89 1.44 -2.60
C GLU A 78 -4.77 0.12 -3.34
N ILE A 79 -5.82 -0.26 -4.04
CA ILE A 79 -5.78 -1.41 -4.94
C ILE A 79 -5.27 -0.89 -6.28
N ALA A 80 -4.00 -1.20 -6.59
CA ALA A 80 -3.35 -0.69 -7.78
C ALA A 80 -3.83 -1.41 -9.04
N SER A 81 -4.00 -2.74 -8.96
CA SER A 81 -4.48 -3.51 -10.11
C SER A 81 -5.14 -4.81 -9.68
N VAL A 82 -6.03 -5.31 -10.54
CA VAL A 82 -6.63 -6.63 -10.43
C VAL A 82 -6.53 -7.25 -11.83
N GLU A 83 -5.73 -8.27 -11.99
CA GLU A 83 -5.46 -8.88 -13.27
C GLU A 83 -5.70 -10.38 -13.22
N VAL A 84 -6.16 -10.94 -14.34
CA VAL A 84 -6.26 -12.40 -14.50
C VAL A 84 -4.84 -12.97 -14.53
N SER A 85 -4.60 -13.96 -13.68
CA SER A 85 -3.26 -14.57 -13.61
C SER A 85 -3.21 -15.92 -14.32
#